data_231c55f9329e5ef9e5865428af331697
#
_entry.id   231c55f9329e5ef9e5865428af331697
#
_cell.length_a   1.000
_cell.length_b   1.000
_cell.length_c   1.000
_cell.angle_alpha   90.00
_cell.angle_beta   90.00
_cell.angle_gamma   90.00
#
_symmetry.space_group_name_H-M   'P 1'
#
loop_
_entity.id
_entity.type
_entity.pdbx_description
1 polymer ?
#
loop_
_entity_poly.entity_id
_entity_poly.type
_entity_poly.pdbx_seq_one_letter_code
_entity_poly.pdbx_strand_id
1 'polypeptide(L)'
;EKRKNMNYSECIENARTRIGNYCKACPECNGRACKNQMPGPGAKGVGDTAIRNYDKWKEIRVQMDTIAENKPVDTSLELFGKKFKYPFFAGPVGAVGLHYGDCLDDVAYNDILVSSCAKYGIAAFTGDGVDSNVMVAATKAIKKTDGIGIPTVKPWNLDVIAGKMEMVHESKALAVAMDIDAAGLPFLKNMEPPAGSKTVEELRQIAKMAGTPFIVKGVMTVKGALKAKEAGASAIVVSNHG
;
A
#
# COMPACT_ATOMS: atom_id res chain seq x y z
N GLU A 1 13.33 7.65 28.51
CA GLU A 1 12.69 8.92 28.14
C GLU A 1 11.23 8.68 27.84
N LYS A 2 10.33 9.35 28.58
CA LYS A 2 8.90 9.32 28.28
C LYS A 2 8.70 9.95 26.90
N ARG A 3 8.31 9.17 25.87
CA ARG A 3 7.91 9.72 24.58
C ARG A 3 6.81 10.74 24.81
N LYS A 4 7.11 12.01 24.55
CA LYS A 4 6.12 13.08 24.58
C LYS A 4 5.08 12.77 23.53
N ASN A 5 3.80 12.71 23.92
CA ASN A 5 2.72 12.55 22.94
C ASN A 5 2.68 13.82 22.08
N MET A 6 3.17 13.71 20.84
CA MET A 6 3.15 14.81 19.88
C MET A 6 1.75 14.89 19.26
N ASN A 7 1.23 16.11 19.11
CA ASN A 7 0.03 16.34 18.32
C ASN A 7 0.37 16.31 16.81
N TYR A 8 -0.66 16.36 15.95
CA TYR A 8 -0.49 16.26 14.51
C TYR A 8 0.41 17.38 13.94
N SER A 9 0.23 18.62 14.37
CA SER A 9 1.03 19.76 13.90
C SER A 9 2.50 19.61 14.27
N GLU A 10 2.79 19.20 15.51
CA GLU A 10 4.16 18.90 15.96
C GLU A 10 4.80 17.75 15.14
N CYS A 11 4.01 16.72 14.78
CA CYS A 11 4.47 15.64 13.92
C CYS A 11 4.85 16.16 12.52
N ILE A 12 4.03 17.01 11.92
CA ILE A 12 4.28 17.59 10.58
C ILE A 12 5.50 18.52 10.61
N GLU A 13 5.66 19.35 11.62
CA GLU A 13 6.84 20.21 11.80
C GLU A 13 8.12 19.38 11.94
N ASN A 14 8.08 18.34 12.75
CA ASN A 14 9.20 17.42 12.91
C ASN A 14 9.51 16.68 11.58
N ALA A 15 8.50 16.25 10.85
CA ALA A 15 8.67 15.60 9.55
C ALA A 15 9.39 16.49 8.54
N ARG A 16 9.04 17.79 8.48
CA ARG A 16 9.69 18.74 7.56
C ARG A 16 11.20 18.87 7.75
N THR A 17 11.71 18.63 8.96
CA THR A 17 13.14 18.68 9.25
C THR A 17 13.89 17.39 8.93
N ARG A 18 13.16 16.30 8.64
CA ARG A 18 13.73 14.95 8.48
C ARG A 18 13.46 14.34 7.11
N ILE A 19 12.34 14.70 6.49
CA ILE A 19 11.97 14.20 5.15
C ILE A 19 12.91 14.80 4.11
N GLY A 20 13.34 13.96 3.17
CA GLY A 20 14.19 14.38 2.04
C GLY A 20 13.49 15.34 1.07
N ASN A 21 14.16 15.64 -0.03
CA ASN A 21 13.81 16.74 -0.93
C ASN A 21 12.48 16.58 -1.68
N TYR A 22 11.95 15.37 -1.80
CA TYR A 22 10.76 15.10 -2.64
C TYR A 22 9.44 15.42 -1.93
N CYS A 23 9.25 14.94 -0.70
CA CYS A 23 8.06 15.24 0.07
C CYS A 23 8.19 16.57 0.82
N LYS A 24 7.17 17.42 0.75
CA LYS A 24 7.16 18.74 1.41
C LYS A 24 6.41 18.74 2.76
N ALA A 25 5.93 17.57 3.21
CA ALA A 25 5.10 17.45 4.43
C ALA A 25 4.02 18.53 4.51
N CYS A 26 3.26 18.66 3.44
CA CYS A 26 2.22 19.69 3.33
C CYS A 26 1.12 19.47 4.37
N PRO A 27 0.45 20.53 4.86
CA PRO A 27 -0.71 20.41 5.75
C PRO A 27 -1.84 19.56 5.15
N GLU A 28 -2.03 19.68 3.82
CA GLU A 28 -2.90 18.82 3.02
C GLU A 28 -2.09 18.14 1.91
N CYS A 29 -2.07 16.81 1.90
CA CYS A 29 -1.38 16.05 0.85
C CYS A 29 -2.25 15.98 -0.42
N ASN A 30 -2.19 17.02 -1.23
CA ASN A 30 -3.00 17.20 -2.45
C ASN A 30 -2.22 16.98 -3.76
N GLY A 31 -0.96 16.58 -3.69
CA GLY A 31 -0.10 16.31 -4.85
C GLY A 31 0.44 17.55 -5.58
N ARG A 32 0.03 18.78 -5.23
CA ARG A 32 0.38 19.99 -6.00
C ARG A 32 1.84 20.41 -5.82
N ALA A 33 2.36 20.29 -4.60
CA ALA A 33 3.74 20.71 -4.28
C ALA A 33 4.82 19.72 -4.80
N CYS A 34 4.45 18.45 -5.04
CA CYS A 34 5.36 17.40 -5.53
C CYS A 34 4.96 16.87 -6.92
N LYS A 35 4.12 17.59 -7.65
CA LYS A 35 3.79 17.31 -9.04
C LYS A 35 5.06 17.27 -9.90
N ASN A 36 5.08 16.39 -10.89
CA ASN A 36 6.19 16.18 -11.84
C ASN A 36 7.52 15.71 -11.20
N GLN A 37 7.47 15.16 -10.00
CA GLN A 37 8.66 14.63 -9.34
C GLN A 37 8.66 13.11 -9.36
N MET A 38 9.84 12.52 -9.53
CA MET A 38 10.08 11.09 -9.45
C MET A 38 11.26 10.84 -8.50
N PRO A 39 11.13 10.01 -7.47
CA PRO A 39 9.93 9.32 -7.06
C PRO A 39 8.94 10.25 -6.37
N GLY A 40 7.68 9.85 -6.30
CA GLY A 40 6.64 10.61 -5.61
C GLY A 40 5.29 10.49 -6.28
N PRO A 41 4.30 11.26 -5.84
CA PRO A 41 3.00 11.32 -6.48
C PRO A 41 3.13 11.66 -7.95
N GLY A 42 2.47 10.88 -8.79
CA GLY A 42 2.53 11.04 -10.23
C GLY A 42 3.76 10.44 -10.91
N ALA A 43 4.43 9.48 -10.29
CA ALA A 43 5.59 8.79 -10.86
C ALA A 43 5.32 8.13 -12.23
N LYS A 44 4.06 7.95 -12.61
CA LYS A 44 3.65 7.44 -13.94
C LYS A 44 3.42 8.52 -14.98
N GLY A 45 3.54 9.79 -14.65
CA GLY A 45 3.27 10.90 -15.56
C GLY A 45 3.52 12.24 -14.91
N VAL A 46 2.74 13.25 -15.31
CA VAL A 46 2.91 14.64 -14.89
C VAL A 46 2.35 14.97 -13.49
N GLY A 47 1.80 13.98 -12.78
CA GLY A 47 1.28 14.15 -11.41
C GLY A 47 -0.16 14.65 -11.32
N ASP A 48 -0.84 14.88 -12.43
CA ASP A 48 -2.24 15.34 -12.44
C ASP A 48 -3.20 14.31 -11.82
N THR A 49 -2.86 13.03 -11.88
CA THR A 49 -3.66 11.94 -11.30
C THR A 49 -3.77 12.07 -9.79
N ALA A 50 -2.67 12.36 -9.09
CA ALA A 50 -2.67 12.54 -7.64
C ALA A 50 -3.53 13.76 -7.24
N ILE A 51 -3.42 14.86 -7.98
CA ILE A 51 -4.25 16.06 -7.77
C ILE A 51 -5.73 15.75 -7.98
N ARG A 52 -6.06 15.05 -9.07
CA ARG A 52 -7.43 14.62 -9.35
C ARG A 52 -8.00 13.70 -8.29
N ASN A 53 -7.21 12.75 -7.78
CA ASN A 53 -7.63 11.88 -6.69
C ASN A 53 -8.04 12.69 -5.46
N TYR A 54 -7.24 13.68 -5.08
CA TYR A 54 -7.55 14.57 -3.97
C TYR A 54 -8.82 15.40 -4.23
N ASP A 55 -8.94 15.99 -5.42
CA ASP A 55 -10.09 16.85 -5.76
C ASP A 55 -11.39 16.05 -5.84
N LYS A 56 -11.34 14.79 -6.29
CA LYS A 56 -12.52 13.89 -6.35
C LYS A 56 -13.12 13.56 -4.98
N TRP A 57 -12.32 13.51 -3.93
CA TRP A 57 -12.86 13.35 -2.57
C TRP A 57 -13.79 14.49 -2.18
N LYS A 58 -13.57 15.72 -2.69
CA LYS A 58 -14.41 16.88 -2.43
C LYS A 58 -15.77 16.84 -3.12
N GLU A 59 -15.95 15.97 -4.12
CA GLU A 59 -17.24 15.76 -4.79
C GLU A 59 -18.15 14.81 -4.02
N ILE A 60 -17.58 13.97 -3.13
CA ILE A 60 -18.35 13.03 -2.31
C ILE A 60 -19.01 13.80 -1.19
N ARG A 61 -20.30 13.56 -0.99
CA ARG A 61 -21.11 14.20 0.05
C ARG A 61 -21.66 13.14 0.98
N VAL A 62 -21.68 13.46 2.27
CA VAL A 62 -22.36 12.65 3.27
C VAL A 62 -23.85 12.77 3.04
N GLN A 63 -24.54 11.65 2.92
CA GLN A 63 -26.00 11.63 2.97
C GLN A 63 -26.41 11.77 4.42
N MET A 64 -26.97 12.92 4.75
CA MET A 64 -27.38 13.22 6.10
C MET A 64 -28.84 12.79 6.28
N ASP A 65 -29.02 11.70 7.04
CA ASP A 65 -30.35 11.28 7.51
C ASP A 65 -30.38 11.50 9.03
N THR A 66 -31.22 12.43 9.45
CA THR A 66 -31.40 12.78 10.87
C THR A 66 -32.64 12.15 11.49
N ILE A 67 -33.48 11.47 10.69
CA ILE A 67 -34.65 10.73 11.16
C ILE A 67 -34.21 9.27 11.34
N ALA A 68 -33.44 9.02 12.38
CA ALA A 68 -32.87 7.71 12.67
C ALA A 68 -32.84 7.47 14.18
N GLU A 69 -32.85 6.20 14.56
CA GLU A 69 -32.65 5.81 15.95
C GLU A 69 -31.22 6.11 16.39
N ASN A 70 -31.06 6.73 17.56
CA ASN A 70 -29.72 6.99 18.10
C ASN A 70 -29.08 5.70 18.63
N LYS A 71 -28.24 5.09 17.79
CA LYS A 71 -27.50 3.86 18.09
C LYS A 71 -26.00 4.13 18.07
N PRO A 72 -25.21 3.38 18.87
CA PRO A 72 -23.76 3.37 18.73
C PRO A 72 -23.35 2.97 17.30
N VAL A 73 -22.40 3.69 16.72
CA VAL A 73 -21.88 3.38 15.39
C VAL A 73 -20.88 2.23 15.49
N ASP A 74 -21.12 1.14 14.77
CA ASP A 74 -20.15 0.07 14.57
C ASP A 74 -19.29 0.39 13.33
N THR A 75 -18.00 0.65 13.56
CA THR A 75 -17.01 0.91 12.52
C THR A 75 -16.18 -0.32 12.18
N SER A 76 -16.47 -1.47 12.78
CA SER A 76 -15.68 -2.68 12.57
C SER A 76 -15.84 -3.24 11.18
N LEU A 77 -14.76 -3.87 10.68
CA LEU A 77 -14.72 -4.58 9.41
C LEU A 77 -14.19 -6.00 9.65
N GLU A 78 -14.87 -7.00 9.13
CA GLU A 78 -14.32 -8.35 9.01
C GLU A 78 -13.75 -8.54 7.61
N LEU A 79 -12.47 -8.92 7.53
CA LEU A 79 -11.78 -9.16 6.27
C LEU A 79 -10.83 -10.36 6.43
N PHE A 80 -10.97 -11.35 5.53
CA PHE A 80 -10.15 -12.57 5.52
C PHE A 80 -10.07 -13.28 6.88
N GLY A 81 -11.21 -13.37 7.59
CA GLY A 81 -11.31 -14.01 8.90
C GLY A 81 -10.70 -13.22 10.08
N LYS A 82 -10.31 -11.97 9.86
CA LYS A 82 -9.87 -11.06 10.93
C LYS A 82 -10.82 -9.89 11.09
N LYS A 83 -11.11 -9.54 12.35
CA LYS A 83 -11.92 -8.36 12.67
C LYS A 83 -11.01 -7.17 12.95
N PHE A 84 -11.24 -6.08 12.22
CA PHE A 84 -10.56 -4.80 12.36
C PHE A 84 -11.48 -3.79 13.03
N LYS A 85 -10.90 -2.85 13.76
CA LYS A 85 -11.63 -1.81 14.46
C LYS A 85 -12.23 -0.77 13.51
N TYR A 86 -11.56 -0.52 12.38
CA TYR A 86 -11.94 0.47 11.39
C TYR A 86 -11.78 -0.07 9.97
N PRO A 87 -12.61 0.42 9.00
CA PRO A 87 -12.60 -0.05 7.61
C PRO A 87 -11.58 0.71 6.73
N PHE A 88 -10.41 1.03 7.26
CA PHE A 88 -9.32 1.65 6.49
C PHE A 88 -7.97 1.06 6.91
N PHE A 89 -7.03 1.05 5.97
CA PHE A 89 -5.70 0.47 6.15
C PHE A 89 -4.64 1.43 5.61
N ALA A 90 -3.40 1.31 6.09
CA ALA A 90 -2.28 2.06 5.54
C ALA A 90 -1.94 1.52 4.14
N GLY A 91 -1.68 2.43 3.18
CA GLY A 91 -1.28 2.09 1.82
C GLY A 91 0.18 1.63 1.72
N PRO A 92 0.54 0.88 0.65
CA PRO A 92 1.89 0.35 0.49
C PRO A 92 2.91 1.42 0.11
N VAL A 93 4.02 1.44 0.83
CA VAL A 93 5.23 2.21 0.51
C VAL A 93 6.44 1.30 0.65
N GLY A 94 7.31 1.30 -0.34
CA GLY A 94 8.59 0.59 -0.33
C GLY A 94 9.71 1.51 -0.81
N ALA A 95 10.96 1.12 -0.57
CA ALA A 95 12.14 1.91 -0.86
C ALA A 95 12.07 3.31 -0.22
N VAL A 96 11.88 3.35 1.08
CA VAL A 96 11.55 4.55 1.87
C VAL A 96 12.60 5.65 1.72
N GLY A 97 13.89 5.29 1.71
CA GLY A 97 14.97 6.25 1.49
C GLY A 97 14.85 7.00 0.17
N LEU A 98 14.39 6.32 -0.90
CA LEU A 98 14.18 6.94 -2.20
C LEU A 98 13.07 7.99 -2.18
N HIS A 99 12.02 7.78 -1.38
CA HIS A 99 10.85 8.66 -1.33
C HIS A 99 10.96 9.77 -0.28
N TYR A 100 11.57 9.45 0.88
CA TYR A 100 11.49 10.30 2.06
C TYR A 100 12.85 10.66 2.66
N GLY A 101 13.97 10.23 2.03
CA GLY A 101 15.33 10.50 2.55
C GLY A 101 15.74 9.49 3.63
N ASP A 102 16.88 9.75 4.26
CA ASP A 102 17.63 8.77 5.04
C ASP A 102 17.25 8.72 6.53
N CYS A 103 16.16 9.39 6.94
CA CYS A 103 15.78 9.41 8.35
C CYS A 103 15.22 8.08 8.86
N LEU A 104 14.71 7.24 7.98
CA LEU A 104 14.26 5.87 8.24
C LEU A 104 14.68 4.99 7.07
N ASP A 105 15.20 3.82 7.37
CA ASP A 105 15.33 2.74 6.40
C ASP A 105 14.02 1.90 6.31
N ASP A 106 13.95 0.99 5.37
CA ASP A 106 12.78 0.13 5.19
C ASP A 106 12.51 -0.78 6.40
N VAL A 107 13.53 -1.15 7.18
CA VAL A 107 13.36 -1.96 8.39
C VAL A 107 12.66 -1.16 9.48
N ALA A 108 13.20 0.00 9.82
CA ALA A 108 12.62 0.87 10.85
C ALA A 108 11.22 1.36 10.44
N TYR A 109 11.03 1.72 9.17
CA TYR A 109 9.74 2.15 8.66
C TYR A 109 8.67 1.06 8.79
N ASN A 110 8.94 -0.15 8.30
CA ASN A 110 7.97 -1.24 8.36
C ASN A 110 7.69 -1.70 9.79
N ASP A 111 8.69 -1.75 10.67
CA ASP A 111 8.50 -2.05 12.09
C ASP A 111 7.55 -1.04 12.76
N ILE A 112 7.72 0.25 12.48
CA ILE A 112 6.84 1.30 13.02
C ILE A 112 5.44 1.20 12.40
N LEU A 113 5.34 1.13 11.07
CA LEU A 113 4.06 1.12 10.36
C LEU A 113 3.19 -0.07 10.77
N VAL A 114 3.73 -1.28 10.61
CA VAL A 114 2.98 -2.51 10.82
C VAL A 114 2.58 -2.66 12.29
N SER A 115 3.51 -2.44 13.22
CA SER A 115 3.21 -2.54 14.66
C SER A 115 2.21 -1.50 15.13
N SER A 116 2.30 -0.27 14.60
CA SER A 116 1.37 0.81 14.96
C SER A 116 -0.03 0.52 14.42
N CYS A 117 -0.15 0.07 13.16
CA CYS A 117 -1.42 -0.31 12.57
C CYS A 117 -2.08 -1.46 13.32
N ALA A 118 -1.33 -2.53 13.61
CA ALA A 118 -1.83 -3.67 14.38
C ALA A 118 -2.31 -3.25 15.78
N LYS A 119 -1.53 -2.44 16.49
CA LYS A 119 -1.90 -1.90 17.79
C LYS A 119 -3.15 -1.02 17.74
N TYR A 120 -3.35 -0.27 16.66
CA TYR A 120 -4.52 0.59 16.46
C TYR A 120 -5.77 -0.20 16.04
N GLY A 121 -5.62 -1.47 15.67
CA GLY A 121 -6.71 -2.35 15.24
C GLY A 121 -7.04 -2.25 13.74
N ILE A 122 -6.05 -1.88 12.92
CA ILE A 122 -6.09 -1.89 11.46
C ILE A 122 -4.90 -2.66 10.91
N ALA A 123 -4.84 -2.88 9.59
CA ALA A 123 -3.67 -3.47 8.94
C ALA A 123 -2.92 -2.44 8.08
N ALA A 124 -1.66 -2.75 7.76
CA ALA A 124 -0.88 -2.05 6.77
C ALA A 124 -0.67 -2.91 5.52
N PHE A 125 -0.83 -2.31 4.35
CA PHE A 125 -0.15 -2.80 3.16
C PHE A 125 1.30 -2.34 3.23
N THR A 126 2.24 -3.23 2.94
CA THR A 126 3.67 -2.89 2.85
C THR A 126 4.13 -2.90 1.41
N GLY A 127 5.24 -2.22 1.12
CA GLY A 127 5.75 -2.10 -0.24
C GLY A 127 6.77 -3.17 -0.61
N ASP A 128 7.18 -3.12 -1.86
CA ASP A 128 8.23 -3.90 -2.48
C ASP A 128 9.11 -2.99 -3.34
N GLY A 129 10.31 -3.41 -3.67
CA GLY A 129 11.29 -2.67 -4.45
C GLY A 129 12.20 -3.58 -5.27
N VAL A 130 13.08 -2.98 -6.05
CA VAL A 130 14.16 -3.67 -6.77
C VAL A 130 15.11 -4.35 -5.78
N ASP A 131 15.43 -3.66 -4.68
CA ASP A 131 16.17 -4.26 -3.58
C ASP A 131 15.26 -5.25 -2.83
N SER A 132 15.65 -6.52 -2.82
CA SER A 132 14.91 -7.59 -2.12
C SER A 132 14.80 -7.36 -0.61
N ASN A 133 15.72 -6.59 0.00
CA ASN A 133 15.68 -6.26 1.41
C ASN A 133 14.41 -5.49 1.82
N VAL A 134 13.81 -4.73 0.91
CA VAL A 134 12.52 -4.06 1.14
C VAL A 134 11.45 -5.08 1.52
N MET A 135 11.32 -6.15 0.74
CA MET A 135 10.34 -7.22 1.00
C MET A 135 10.69 -8.04 2.25
N VAL A 136 11.97 -8.29 2.48
CA VAL A 136 12.46 -8.97 3.69
C VAL A 136 12.09 -8.18 4.94
N ALA A 137 12.31 -6.87 4.94
CA ALA A 137 11.96 -5.98 6.05
C ALA A 137 10.44 -6.01 6.31
N ALA A 138 9.65 -5.88 5.26
CA ALA A 138 8.19 -5.88 5.32
C ALA A 138 7.63 -7.17 5.92
N THR A 139 8.04 -8.32 5.40
CA THR A 139 7.54 -9.64 5.86
C THR A 139 8.00 -9.96 7.28
N LYS A 140 9.21 -9.56 7.69
CA LYS A 140 9.67 -9.66 9.08
C LYS A 140 8.81 -8.83 10.04
N ALA A 141 8.46 -7.60 9.67
CA ALA A 141 7.59 -6.76 10.49
C ALA A 141 6.19 -7.37 10.64
N ILE A 142 5.62 -7.92 9.55
CA ILE A 142 4.32 -8.60 9.56
C ILE A 142 4.37 -9.85 10.44
N LYS A 143 5.44 -10.64 10.38
CA LYS A 143 5.62 -11.83 11.24
C LYS A 143 5.59 -11.48 12.73
N LYS A 144 6.17 -10.34 13.13
CA LYS A 144 6.18 -9.85 14.52
C LYS A 144 4.79 -9.49 15.06
N THR A 145 3.82 -9.28 14.17
CA THR A 145 2.42 -8.91 14.51
C THR A 145 1.44 -10.03 14.22
N ASP A 146 1.85 -11.29 14.29
CA ASP A 146 1.03 -12.47 14.02
C ASP A 146 0.34 -12.43 12.64
N GLY A 147 1.03 -11.91 11.65
CA GLY A 147 0.55 -11.84 10.27
C GLY A 147 -0.42 -10.69 9.98
N ILE A 148 -0.59 -9.73 10.90
CA ILE A 148 -1.47 -8.56 10.66
C ILE A 148 -0.76 -7.58 9.73
N GLY A 149 -0.86 -7.84 8.43
CA GLY A 149 -0.30 -7.03 7.36
C GLY A 149 -0.52 -7.69 6.01
N ILE A 150 -0.35 -6.92 4.95
CA ILE A 150 -0.57 -7.34 3.56
C ILE A 150 0.65 -6.90 2.74
N PRO A 151 1.63 -7.80 2.49
CA PRO A 151 2.73 -7.48 1.60
C PRO A 151 2.21 -7.19 0.19
N THR A 152 2.74 -6.14 -0.45
CA THR A 152 2.38 -5.82 -1.83
C THR A 152 3.59 -6.07 -2.72
N VAL A 153 3.48 -7.08 -3.59
CA VAL A 153 4.54 -7.52 -4.51
C VAL A 153 4.39 -6.80 -5.84
N LYS A 154 5.49 -6.38 -6.41
CA LYS A 154 5.49 -5.83 -7.78
C LYS A 154 5.35 -6.94 -8.82
N PRO A 155 4.89 -6.61 -10.05
CA PRO A 155 4.64 -7.61 -11.09
C PRO A 155 5.94 -8.06 -11.77
N TRP A 156 6.90 -8.60 -10.98
CA TRP A 156 8.15 -9.20 -11.46
C TRP A 156 7.91 -10.42 -12.35
N ASN A 157 8.97 -11.02 -12.87
CA ASN A 157 8.88 -12.34 -13.49
C ASN A 157 8.45 -13.42 -12.47
N LEU A 158 7.96 -14.56 -12.95
CA LEU A 158 7.37 -15.60 -12.10
C LEU A 158 8.37 -16.21 -11.11
N ASP A 159 9.64 -16.32 -11.46
CA ASP A 159 10.66 -16.89 -10.58
C ASP A 159 10.93 -15.99 -9.38
N VAL A 160 11.04 -14.68 -9.61
CA VAL A 160 11.18 -13.69 -8.53
C VAL A 160 9.93 -13.66 -7.65
N ILE A 161 8.74 -13.75 -8.25
CA ILE A 161 7.47 -13.79 -7.50
C ILE A 161 7.42 -15.05 -6.63
N ALA A 162 7.85 -16.21 -7.12
CA ALA A 162 7.84 -17.44 -6.34
C ALA A 162 8.67 -17.29 -5.05
N GLY A 163 9.89 -16.78 -5.13
CA GLY A 163 10.71 -16.52 -3.94
C GLY A 163 10.09 -15.51 -2.97
N LYS A 164 9.38 -14.50 -3.50
CA LYS A 164 8.65 -13.55 -2.64
C LYS A 164 7.43 -14.18 -1.96
N MET A 165 6.73 -15.13 -2.62
CA MET A 165 5.62 -15.85 -2.00
C MET A 165 6.09 -16.74 -0.84
N GLU A 166 7.29 -17.29 -0.88
CA GLU A 166 7.88 -18.00 0.27
C GLU A 166 8.01 -17.07 1.49
N MET A 167 8.51 -15.86 1.30
CA MET A 167 8.57 -14.86 2.38
C MET A 167 7.19 -14.49 2.92
N VAL A 168 6.16 -14.40 2.04
CA VAL A 168 4.76 -14.18 2.44
C VAL A 168 4.27 -15.31 3.34
N HIS A 169 4.48 -16.57 2.95
CA HIS A 169 4.08 -17.74 3.75
C HIS A 169 4.76 -17.74 5.11
N GLU A 170 6.07 -17.49 5.16
CA GLU A 170 6.82 -17.44 6.42
C GLU A 170 6.35 -16.34 7.35
N SER A 171 5.85 -15.24 6.80
CA SER A 171 5.32 -14.11 7.59
C SER A 171 3.93 -14.39 8.17
N LYS A 172 3.22 -15.41 7.66
CA LYS A 172 1.82 -15.71 7.96
C LYS A 172 0.89 -14.54 7.66
N ALA A 173 1.23 -13.75 6.63
CA ALA A 173 0.47 -12.56 6.26
C ALA A 173 -1.02 -12.86 6.03
N LEU A 174 -1.87 -11.92 6.43
CA LEU A 174 -3.33 -11.98 6.29
C LEU A 174 -3.78 -12.23 4.84
N ALA A 175 -3.08 -11.61 3.91
CA ALA A 175 -3.27 -11.71 2.47
C ALA A 175 -1.99 -11.23 1.78
N VAL A 176 -1.90 -11.37 0.47
CA VAL A 176 -0.86 -10.74 -0.34
C VAL A 176 -1.49 -9.94 -1.46
N ALA A 177 -0.94 -8.77 -1.74
CA ALA A 177 -1.36 -7.93 -2.86
C ALA A 177 -0.30 -7.90 -3.97
N MET A 178 -0.72 -7.65 -5.19
CA MET A 178 0.16 -7.30 -6.31
C MET A 178 -0.31 -6.02 -6.96
N ASP A 179 0.54 -5.01 -7.03
CA ASP A 179 0.27 -3.75 -7.72
C ASP A 179 0.60 -3.88 -9.22
N ILE A 180 -0.33 -4.47 -9.97
CA ILE A 180 -0.16 -4.77 -11.41
C ILE A 180 0.09 -3.51 -12.25
N ASP A 181 -0.36 -2.37 -11.81
CA ASP A 181 -0.17 -1.09 -12.48
C ASP A 181 1.26 -0.54 -12.34
N ALA A 182 2.06 -1.10 -11.44
CA ALA A 182 3.49 -0.83 -11.37
C ALA A 182 4.25 -1.24 -12.65
N ALA A 183 3.69 -2.13 -13.46
CA ALA A 183 4.20 -2.43 -14.81
C ALA A 183 4.29 -1.19 -15.72
N GLY A 184 3.49 -0.14 -15.45
CA GLY A 184 3.54 1.13 -16.14
C GLY A 184 4.59 2.12 -15.62
N LEU A 185 5.32 1.80 -14.56
CA LEU A 185 6.39 2.66 -14.04
C LEU A 185 7.61 2.60 -14.97
N PRO A 186 8.02 3.72 -15.60
CA PRO A 186 9.03 3.70 -16.66
C PRO A 186 10.37 3.09 -16.24
N PHE A 187 10.78 3.32 -14.99
CA PHE A 187 12.07 2.84 -14.49
C PHE A 187 12.07 1.34 -14.15
N LEU A 188 10.94 0.77 -13.70
CA LEU A 188 10.89 -0.66 -13.33
C LEU A 188 10.98 -1.58 -14.53
N LYS A 189 10.57 -1.13 -15.70
CA LYS A 189 10.62 -1.93 -16.94
C LYS A 189 12.04 -2.22 -17.39
N ASN A 190 12.98 -1.33 -17.10
CA ASN A 190 14.37 -1.41 -17.54
C ASN A 190 15.33 -1.81 -16.41
N MET A 191 14.82 -2.23 -15.26
CA MET A 191 15.62 -2.72 -14.14
C MET A 191 15.73 -4.25 -14.13
N GLU A 192 16.66 -4.76 -13.33
CA GLU A 192 16.77 -6.18 -13.03
C GLU A 192 16.39 -6.43 -11.56
N PRO A 193 15.40 -7.30 -11.32
CA PRO A 193 14.54 -7.96 -12.29
C PRO A 193 13.54 -7.00 -12.94
N PRO A 194 13.10 -7.23 -14.20
CA PRO A 194 12.13 -6.37 -14.86
C PRO A 194 10.73 -6.63 -14.34
N ALA A 195 9.93 -5.57 -14.18
CA ALA A 195 8.50 -5.66 -13.94
C ALA A 195 7.73 -5.50 -15.25
N GLY A 196 6.66 -6.27 -15.43
CA GLY A 196 5.86 -6.27 -16.65
C GLY A 196 4.39 -6.57 -16.40
N SER A 197 3.57 -6.32 -17.43
CA SER A 197 2.15 -6.65 -17.41
C SER A 197 1.95 -8.16 -17.18
N LYS A 198 0.84 -8.51 -16.56
CA LYS A 198 0.45 -9.90 -16.30
C LYS A 198 -0.81 -10.26 -17.06
N THR A 199 -0.81 -11.44 -17.66
CA THR A 199 -2.00 -12.07 -18.24
C THR A 199 -2.90 -12.63 -17.14
N VAL A 200 -4.14 -12.96 -17.48
CA VAL A 200 -5.07 -13.64 -16.55
C VAL A 200 -4.47 -14.98 -16.10
N GLU A 201 -3.81 -15.71 -16.99
CA GLU A 201 -3.21 -17.00 -16.67
C GLU A 201 -2.02 -16.87 -15.71
N GLU A 202 -1.13 -15.90 -15.92
CA GLU A 202 -0.04 -15.61 -14.99
C GLU A 202 -0.58 -15.18 -13.62
N LEU A 203 -1.61 -14.32 -13.58
CA LEU A 203 -2.26 -13.95 -12.31
C LEU A 203 -2.88 -15.16 -11.62
N ARG A 204 -3.45 -16.12 -12.37
CA ARG A 204 -3.99 -17.36 -11.81
C ARG A 204 -2.91 -18.23 -11.20
N GLN A 205 -1.76 -18.34 -11.84
CA GLN A 205 -0.59 -19.04 -11.29
C GLN A 205 -0.10 -18.36 -10.01
N ILE A 206 0.00 -17.03 -10.00
CA ILE A 206 0.40 -16.25 -8.84
C ILE A 206 -0.58 -16.41 -7.69
N ALA A 207 -1.89 -16.36 -7.96
CA ALA A 207 -2.93 -16.59 -6.96
C ALA A 207 -2.83 -17.99 -6.31
N LYS A 208 -2.48 -19.02 -7.10
CA LYS A 208 -2.22 -20.37 -6.59
C LYS A 208 -0.94 -20.42 -5.73
N MET A 209 0.15 -19.78 -6.21
CA MET A 209 1.41 -19.71 -5.46
C MET A 209 1.26 -18.96 -4.15
N ALA A 210 0.36 -17.97 -4.09
CA ALA A 210 0.13 -17.16 -2.90
C ALA A 210 -0.32 -18.01 -1.68
N GLY A 211 -1.14 -19.05 -1.88
CA GLY A 211 -1.63 -19.91 -0.81
C GLY A 211 -2.40 -19.19 0.33
N THR A 212 -2.64 -17.88 0.15
CA THR A 212 -3.37 -16.97 1.04
C THR A 212 -4.25 -16.08 0.18
N PRO A 213 -5.23 -15.34 0.71
CA PRO A 213 -6.04 -14.44 -0.10
C PRO A 213 -5.19 -13.52 -0.97
N PHE A 214 -5.43 -13.55 -2.29
CA PHE A 214 -4.68 -12.77 -3.26
C PHE A 214 -5.47 -11.53 -3.69
N ILE A 215 -4.84 -10.36 -3.62
CA ILE A 215 -5.44 -9.06 -3.93
C ILE A 215 -4.77 -8.46 -5.16
N VAL A 216 -5.55 -8.10 -6.17
CA VAL A 216 -5.04 -7.38 -7.35
C VAL A 216 -5.24 -5.88 -7.16
N LYS A 217 -4.14 -5.15 -6.96
CA LYS A 217 -4.13 -3.69 -6.83
C LYS A 217 -3.78 -3.04 -8.18
N GLY A 218 -4.42 -1.92 -8.49
CA GLY A 218 -4.20 -1.20 -9.76
C GLY A 218 -5.31 -1.42 -10.78
N VAL A 219 -6.48 -1.81 -10.31
CA VAL A 219 -7.66 -2.06 -11.15
C VAL A 219 -8.53 -0.81 -11.22
N MET A 220 -8.74 -0.27 -12.44
CA MET A 220 -9.49 0.97 -12.65
C MET A 220 -10.73 0.80 -13.53
N THR A 221 -11.01 -0.41 -14.01
CA THR A 221 -12.14 -0.66 -14.93
C THR A 221 -12.90 -1.91 -14.51
N VAL A 222 -14.21 -1.96 -14.86
CA VAL A 222 -15.03 -3.16 -14.68
C VAL A 222 -14.41 -4.37 -15.39
N LYS A 223 -13.91 -4.17 -16.62
CA LYS A 223 -13.23 -5.24 -17.37
C LYS A 223 -12.00 -5.77 -16.64
N GLY A 224 -11.21 -4.88 -16.00
CA GLY A 224 -10.06 -5.26 -15.18
C GLY A 224 -10.49 -6.05 -13.94
N ALA A 225 -11.57 -5.63 -13.27
CA ALA A 225 -12.12 -6.33 -12.12
C ALA A 225 -12.60 -7.74 -12.47
N LEU A 226 -13.28 -7.91 -13.61
CA LEU A 226 -13.72 -9.22 -14.10
C LEU A 226 -12.53 -10.14 -14.41
N LYS A 227 -11.46 -9.63 -15.03
CA LYS A 227 -10.22 -10.38 -15.26
C LYS A 227 -9.52 -10.78 -13.95
N ALA A 228 -9.47 -9.90 -12.96
CA ALA A 228 -8.91 -10.22 -11.66
C ALA A 228 -9.72 -11.34 -10.97
N LYS A 229 -11.06 -11.27 -11.02
CA LYS A 229 -11.94 -12.32 -10.52
C LYS A 229 -11.71 -13.66 -11.24
N GLU A 230 -11.62 -13.64 -12.58
CA GLU A 230 -11.32 -14.82 -13.42
C GLU A 230 -9.97 -15.45 -13.06
N ALA A 231 -8.98 -14.63 -12.72
CA ALA A 231 -7.66 -15.08 -12.25
C ALA A 231 -7.68 -15.68 -10.84
N GLY A 232 -8.80 -15.61 -10.11
CA GLY A 232 -8.92 -16.14 -8.76
C GLY A 232 -8.53 -15.13 -7.66
N ALA A 233 -8.50 -13.84 -7.96
CA ALA A 233 -8.29 -12.83 -6.92
C ALA A 233 -9.43 -12.83 -5.89
N SER A 234 -9.08 -12.77 -4.62
CA SER A 234 -10.01 -12.69 -3.49
C SER A 234 -10.56 -11.27 -3.29
N ALA A 235 -9.81 -10.28 -3.73
CA ALA A 235 -10.20 -8.86 -3.69
C ALA A 235 -9.45 -8.05 -4.76
N ILE A 236 -9.91 -6.81 -4.96
CA ILE A 236 -9.22 -5.81 -5.78
C ILE A 236 -9.03 -4.53 -4.98
N VAL A 237 -8.01 -3.76 -5.33
CA VAL A 237 -7.87 -2.36 -4.91
C VAL A 237 -8.04 -1.48 -6.13
N VAL A 238 -9.09 -0.66 -6.12
CA VAL A 238 -9.32 0.36 -7.15
C VAL A 238 -8.31 1.48 -6.90
N SER A 239 -7.25 1.50 -7.69
CA SER A 239 -6.10 2.39 -7.50
C SER A 239 -5.44 2.68 -8.84
N ASN A 240 -4.98 3.91 -9.00
CA ASN A 240 -4.17 4.37 -10.12
C ASN A 240 -2.72 4.70 -9.71
N HIS A 241 -2.33 4.34 -8.51
CA HIS A 241 -1.01 4.56 -7.90
C HIS A 241 -0.72 6.02 -7.49
N GLY A 242 -1.65 6.93 -7.68
CA GLY A 242 -1.49 8.35 -7.31
C GLY A 242 -0.87 9.23 -8.37
#